data_5874ed0f31efaa701a62ecb0062155e7
#
_entry.id   5874ed0f31efaa701a62ecb0062155e7
#
_cell.length_a   1.000
_cell.length_b   1.000
_cell.length_c   1.000
_cell.angle_alpha   90.00
_cell.angle_beta   90.00
_cell.angle_gamma   90.00
#
_symmetry.space_group_name_H-M   'P 1'
#
loop_
_entity.id
_entity.type
_entity.pdbx_description
1 polymer ?
#
loop_
_entity_poly.entity_id
_entity_poly.type
_entity_poly.pdbx_seq_one_letter_code
_entity_poly.pdbx_strand_id
1 'polypeptide(L)'
;MPKQILRRIALFALMTTAINLHADSVWKEKLRQELPLLGHRNWIVVVDAAYPLQTAPGIETICADADQVTVVNEVLAALAKTKHVQPNLFTDAEMKFVAEKNAPGIGAYREALAKILANKNVQVLPHEQIIGKLDEAGKTFKVLVIKTPLTLPYTSVFFQLECGYWNAASEQELRAAIKESK
;
A
#
# COMPACT_ATOMS: atom_id res chain seq x y z
N MET A 1 16.74 -7.81 48.58
CA MET A 1 17.29 -7.37 47.29
C MET A 1 16.64 -7.96 45.99
N PRO A 2 15.79 -9.02 46.01
CA PRO A 2 15.21 -9.52 44.75
C PRO A 2 14.01 -8.72 44.21
N LYS A 3 13.27 -8.00 45.06
CA LYS A 3 12.04 -7.29 44.66
C LYS A 3 12.25 -6.03 43.83
N GLN A 4 13.41 -5.39 43.92
CA GLN A 4 13.71 -4.19 43.11
C GLN A 4 14.19 -4.50 41.68
N ILE A 5 14.84 -5.63 41.46
CA ILE A 5 15.29 -6.09 40.12
C ILE A 5 14.08 -6.49 39.28
N LEU A 6 13.11 -7.20 39.82
CA LEU A 6 11.88 -7.56 39.12
C LEU A 6 11.05 -6.33 38.70
N ARG A 7 10.99 -5.27 39.54
CA ARG A 7 10.27 -4.04 39.18
C ARG A 7 10.92 -3.28 38.02
N ARG A 8 12.25 -3.29 37.95
CA ARG A 8 12.98 -2.61 36.86
C ARG A 8 12.86 -3.35 35.53
N ILE A 9 12.85 -4.69 35.55
CA ILE A 9 12.67 -5.53 34.34
C ILE A 9 11.23 -5.39 33.80
N ALA A 10 10.23 -5.36 34.67
CA ALA A 10 8.84 -5.17 34.27
C ALA A 10 8.60 -3.77 33.65
N LEU A 11 9.25 -2.73 34.18
CA LEU A 11 9.14 -1.36 33.65
C LEU A 11 9.83 -1.22 32.27
N PHE A 12 10.94 -1.94 32.05
CA PHE A 12 11.66 -1.91 30.77
C PHE A 12 10.89 -2.70 29.68
N ALA A 13 10.28 -3.84 30.03
CA ALA A 13 9.43 -4.59 29.11
C ALA A 13 8.14 -3.84 28.73
N LEU A 14 7.57 -3.05 29.64
CA LEU A 14 6.39 -2.23 29.36
C LEU A 14 6.73 -1.05 28.42
N MET A 15 7.92 -0.46 28.53
CA MET A 15 8.35 0.64 27.64
C MET A 15 8.62 0.18 26.21
N THR A 16 9.17 -1.03 26.01
CA THR A 16 9.44 -1.55 24.65
C THR A 16 8.17 -1.91 23.89
N THR A 17 7.17 -2.45 24.58
CA THR A 17 5.86 -2.75 23.97
C THR A 17 5.06 -1.50 23.64
N ALA A 18 5.18 -0.42 24.42
CA ALA A 18 4.51 0.85 24.16
C ALA A 18 5.10 1.58 22.93
N ILE A 19 6.40 1.45 22.68
CA ILE A 19 7.05 2.09 21.51
C ILE A 19 6.59 1.40 20.20
N ASN A 20 6.50 0.08 20.17
CA ASN A 20 6.04 -0.65 18.99
C ASN A 20 4.55 -0.41 18.69
N LEU A 21 3.71 -0.37 19.70
CA LEU A 21 2.30 -0.02 19.56
C LEU A 21 2.10 1.42 19.04
N HIS A 22 2.98 2.33 19.38
CA HIS A 22 2.87 3.72 18.92
C HIS A 22 3.31 3.87 17.46
N ALA A 23 4.37 3.19 17.02
CA ALA A 23 4.82 3.20 15.63
C ALA A 23 3.79 2.57 14.68
N ASP A 24 3.17 1.45 15.06
CA ASP A 24 2.08 0.84 14.29
C ASP A 24 0.85 1.75 14.19
N SER A 25 0.58 2.54 15.21
CA SER A 25 -0.52 3.50 15.19
C SER A 25 -0.28 4.72 14.30
N VAL A 26 0.95 5.19 14.16
CA VAL A 26 1.30 6.41 13.41
C VAL A 26 1.02 6.28 11.92
N TRP A 27 1.48 5.22 11.28
CA TRP A 27 1.22 5.04 9.84
C TRP A 27 -0.26 4.74 9.54
N LYS A 28 -0.95 4.01 10.41
CA LYS A 28 -2.40 3.78 10.29
C LYS A 28 -3.18 5.07 10.45
N GLU A 29 -2.81 5.87 11.41
CA GLU A 29 -3.42 7.20 11.61
C GLU A 29 -3.16 8.10 10.41
N LYS A 30 -1.94 8.11 9.85
CA LYS A 30 -1.63 8.85 8.64
C LYS A 30 -2.46 8.39 7.45
N LEU A 31 -2.57 7.08 7.22
CA LEU A 31 -3.45 6.51 6.19
C LEU A 31 -4.91 6.97 6.38
N ARG A 32 -5.41 6.94 7.61
CA ARG A 32 -6.77 7.36 7.94
C ARG A 32 -7.02 8.85 7.64
N GLN A 33 -6.04 9.70 7.89
CA GLN A 33 -6.10 11.14 7.63
C GLN A 33 -6.00 11.47 6.14
N GLU A 34 -5.15 10.77 5.40
CA GLU A 34 -4.94 11.00 3.97
C GLU A 34 -6.10 10.43 3.11
N LEU A 35 -6.64 9.28 3.48
CA LEU A 35 -7.60 8.55 2.65
C LEU A 35 -8.83 9.40 2.22
N PRO A 36 -9.43 10.26 3.06
CA PRO A 36 -10.51 11.15 2.63
C PRO A 36 -10.10 12.23 1.61
N LEU A 37 -8.80 12.54 1.52
CA LEU A 37 -8.24 13.52 0.59
C LEU A 37 -7.87 12.89 -0.75
N LEU A 38 -7.69 11.56 -0.78
CA LEU A 38 -7.33 10.83 -1.98
C LEU A 38 -8.56 10.56 -2.83
N GLY A 39 -8.44 10.80 -4.14
CA GLY A 39 -9.51 10.60 -5.11
C GLY A 39 -9.03 9.83 -6.34
N HIS A 40 -9.82 9.92 -7.40
CA HIS A 40 -9.46 9.38 -8.72
C HIS A 40 -8.07 9.84 -9.17
N ARG A 41 -7.24 8.94 -9.69
CA ARG A 41 -5.83 9.10 -10.11
C ARG A 41 -4.80 9.21 -8.99
N ASN A 42 -5.19 9.28 -7.72
CA ASN A 42 -4.24 9.13 -6.62
C ASN A 42 -3.80 7.67 -6.47
N TRP A 43 -2.67 7.46 -5.81
CA TRP A 43 -2.14 6.14 -5.56
C TRP A 43 -1.82 5.94 -4.08
N ILE A 44 -1.97 4.71 -3.61
CA ILE A 44 -1.35 4.20 -2.40
C ILE A 44 -0.43 3.07 -2.83
N VAL A 45 0.79 3.02 -2.30
CA VAL A 45 1.78 2.00 -2.67
C VAL A 45 2.39 1.41 -1.41
N VAL A 46 2.35 0.10 -1.28
CA VAL A 46 3.00 -0.62 -0.18
C VAL A 46 4.26 -1.28 -0.72
N VAL A 47 5.41 -0.94 -0.17
CA VAL A 47 6.72 -1.26 -0.75
C VAL A 47 7.69 -1.86 0.26
N ASP A 48 8.71 -2.54 -0.24
CA ASP A 48 9.81 -3.11 0.54
C ASP A 48 10.80 -2.04 1.06
N ALA A 49 11.77 -2.48 1.87
CA ALA A 49 12.73 -1.61 2.53
C ALA A 49 13.75 -0.95 1.57
N ALA A 50 13.94 -1.48 0.37
CA ALA A 50 14.87 -0.94 -0.60
C ALA A 50 14.22 0.08 -1.56
N TYR A 51 12.88 0.22 -1.53
CA TYR A 51 12.20 1.19 -2.39
C TYR A 51 12.77 2.61 -2.18
N PRO A 52 13.10 3.34 -3.25
CA PRO A 52 13.75 4.64 -3.15
C PRO A 52 12.84 5.71 -2.52
N LEU A 53 13.45 6.66 -1.81
CA LEU A 53 12.77 7.89 -1.42
C LEU A 53 12.66 8.79 -2.65
N GLN A 54 11.46 8.90 -3.19
CA GLN A 54 11.19 9.76 -4.34
C GLN A 54 10.94 11.20 -3.90
N THR A 55 11.39 12.16 -4.70
CA THR A 55 11.37 13.59 -4.37
C THR A 55 10.38 14.40 -5.21
N ALA A 56 9.56 13.76 -6.02
CA ALA A 56 8.50 14.45 -6.77
C ALA A 56 7.47 15.05 -5.79
N PRO A 57 6.95 16.27 -6.06
CA PRO A 57 6.12 17.02 -5.10
C PRO A 57 4.84 16.28 -4.66
N GLY A 58 4.29 15.43 -5.52
CA GLY A 58 3.08 14.66 -5.23
C GLY A 58 3.34 13.39 -4.41
N ILE A 59 4.61 12.98 -4.22
CA ILE A 59 4.94 11.73 -3.56
C ILE A 59 5.27 11.97 -2.09
N GLU A 60 4.57 11.28 -1.21
CA GLU A 60 4.85 11.26 0.23
C GLU A 60 5.17 9.84 0.66
N THR A 61 6.29 9.68 1.37
CA THR A 61 6.71 8.39 1.91
C THR A 61 6.59 8.37 3.43
N ILE A 62 5.92 7.35 3.94
CA ILE A 62 5.83 7.05 5.36
C ILE A 62 6.36 5.64 5.63
N CYS A 63 6.83 5.37 6.85
CA CYS A 63 7.30 4.05 7.25
C CYS A 63 6.26 3.36 8.14
N ALA A 64 6.03 2.08 7.86
CA ALA A 64 5.26 1.19 8.71
C ALA A 64 6.21 0.19 9.38
N ASP A 65 6.15 0.10 10.71
CA ASP A 65 6.84 -0.94 11.48
C ASP A 65 5.93 -2.18 11.62
N ALA A 66 5.58 -2.74 10.46
CA ALA A 66 4.72 -3.92 10.34
C ALA A 66 5.10 -4.72 9.09
N ASP A 67 4.79 -6.01 9.08
CA ASP A 67 5.02 -6.83 7.88
C ASP A 67 4.16 -6.37 6.70
N GLN A 68 4.70 -6.55 5.50
CA GLN A 68 4.10 -6.00 4.29
C GLN A 68 2.71 -6.58 3.99
N VAL A 69 2.48 -7.87 4.27
CA VAL A 69 1.18 -8.52 4.05
C VAL A 69 0.12 -7.90 4.97
N THR A 70 0.49 -7.63 6.23
CA THR A 70 -0.37 -6.91 7.18
C THR A 70 -0.69 -5.50 6.69
N VAL A 71 0.32 -4.75 6.21
CA VAL A 71 0.11 -3.37 5.69
C VAL A 71 -0.81 -3.39 4.47
N VAL A 72 -0.60 -4.29 3.51
CA VAL A 72 -1.47 -4.46 2.34
C VAL A 72 -2.92 -4.76 2.76
N ASN A 73 -3.10 -5.67 3.72
CA ASN A 73 -4.44 -6.02 4.21
C ASN A 73 -5.15 -4.84 4.90
N GLU A 74 -4.42 -4.05 5.69
CA GLU A 74 -4.96 -2.84 6.34
C GLU A 74 -5.36 -1.76 5.31
N VAL A 75 -4.56 -1.55 4.26
CA VAL A 75 -4.91 -0.64 3.15
C VAL A 75 -6.18 -1.12 2.45
N LEU A 76 -6.27 -2.42 2.13
CA LEU A 76 -7.48 -3.00 1.54
C LEU A 76 -8.71 -2.81 2.44
N ALA A 77 -8.55 -3.06 3.75
CA ALA A 77 -9.63 -2.91 4.72
C ALA A 77 -10.07 -1.45 4.88
N ALA A 78 -9.13 -0.51 4.82
CA ALA A 78 -9.43 0.92 4.85
C ALA A 78 -10.19 1.37 3.59
N LEU A 79 -9.71 0.97 2.41
CA LEU A 79 -10.36 1.27 1.12
C LEU A 79 -11.77 0.67 1.02
N ALA A 80 -11.98 -0.55 1.53
CA ALA A 80 -13.30 -1.19 1.53
C ALA A 80 -14.37 -0.44 2.35
N LYS A 81 -13.96 0.44 3.26
CA LYS A 81 -14.87 1.30 4.05
C LYS A 81 -15.21 2.61 3.35
N THR A 82 -14.53 2.95 2.26
CA THR A 82 -14.78 4.17 1.49
C THR A 82 -15.87 3.96 0.45
N LYS A 83 -16.57 5.03 0.10
CA LYS A 83 -17.54 5.04 -1.01
C LYS A 83 -17.07 5.85 -2.21
N HIS A 84 -16.10 6.74 -1.98
CA HIS A 84 -15.67 7.71 -2.98
C HIS A 84 -14.57 7.17 -3.89
N VAL A 85 -13.80 6.16 -3.44
CA VAL A 85 -12.76 5.52 -4.24
C VAL A 85 -12.82 4.00 -4.17
N GLN A 86 -12.30 3.36 -5.20
CA GLN A 86 -12.03 1.93 -5.30
C GLN A 86 -10.66 1.72 -5.95
N PRO A 87 -9.89 0.68 -5.55
CA PRO A 87 -8.57 0.45 -6.10
C PRO A 87 -8.57 -0.42 -7.35
N ASN A 88 -7.81 -0.02 -8.36
CA ASN A 88 -7.21 -0.92 -9.33
C ASN A 88 -5.88 -1.42 -8.75
N LEU A 89 -5.71 -2.72 -8.66
CA LEU A 89 -4.54 -3.34 -8.03
C LEU A 89 -3.50 -3.73 -9.07
N PHE A 90 -2.22 -3.49 -8.73
CA PHE A 90 -1.10 -3.95 -9.55
C PHE A 90 -0.05 -4.62 -8.68
N THR A 91 0.66 -5.59 -9.27
CA THR A 91 1.85 -6.23 -8.71
C THR A 91 2.90 -6.41 -9.79
N ASP A 92 4.16 -6.52 -9.37
CA ASP A 92 5.29 -6.70 -10.28
C ASP A 92 5.26 -8.08 -10.96
N ALA A 93 5.41 -8.10 -12.28
CA ALA A 93 5.48 -9.35 -13.06
C ALA A 93 6.71 -10.18 -12.69
N GLU A 94 7.77 -9.53 -12.26
CA GLU A 94 9.04 -10.14 -11.86
C GLU A 94 8.90 -11.01 -10.62
N MET A 95 7.99 -10.69 -9.70
CA MET A 95 7.83 -11.39 -8.41
C MET A 95 7.72 -12.91 -8.56
N LYS A 96 7.00 -13.39 -9.57
CA LYS A 96 6.82 -14.84 -9.80
C LYS A 96 8.10 -15.56 -10.22
N PHE A 97 9.07 -14.84 -10.75
CA PHE A 97 10.34 -15.39 -11.25
C PHE A 97 11.49 -15.29 -10.22
N VAL A 98 11.29 -14.57 -9.12
CA VAL A 98 12.28 -14.49 -8.05
C VAL A 98 12.43 -15.87 -7.41
N ALA A 99 13.65 -16.44 -7.52
CA ALA A 99 13.95 -17.76 -7.00
C ALA A 99 14.21 -17.73 -5.49
N GLU A 100 13.72 -18.73 -4.76
CA GLU A 100 13.89 -18.86 -3.30
C GLU A 100 15.36 -18.82 -2.86
N LYS A 101 16.27 -19.40 -3.66
CA LYS A 101 17.72 -19.37 -3.39
C LYS A 101 18.33 -17.97 -3.40
N ASN A 102 17.70 -17.01 -4.11
CA ASN A 102 18.19 -15.63 -4.24
C ASN A 102 17.47 -14.68 -3.28
N ALA A 103 16.26 -15.05 -2.85
CA ALA A 103 15.44 -14.28 -1.92
C ALA A 103 14.68 -15.26 -1.00
N PRO A 104 15.34 -15.79 0.04
CA PRO A 104 14.72 -16.73 0.97
C PRO A 104 13.47 -16.14 1.61
N GLY A 105 12.35 -16.89 1.56
CA GLY A 105 11.04 -16.44 2.04
C GLY A 105 10.11 -15.87 0.98
N ILE A 106 10.57 -15.70 -0.27
CA ILE A 106 9.72 -15.16 -1.36
C ILE A 106 8.54 -16.08 -1.67
N GLY A 107 8.71 -17.40 -1.55
CA GLY A 107 7.63 -18.37 -1.72
C GLY A 107 6.51 -18.17 -0.72
N ALA A 108 6.86 -18.11 0.56
CA ALA A 108 5.91 -17.86 1.64
C ALA A 108 5.20 -16.50 1.48
N TYR A 109 5.94 -15.46 1.10
CA TYR A 109 5.36 -14.14 0.81
C TYR A 109 4.32 -14.21 -0.30
N ARG A 110 4.65 -14.85 -1.45
CA ARG A 110 3.71 -15.03 -2.58
C ARG A 110 2.42 -15.72 -2.16
N GLU A 111 2.53 -16.80 -1.36
CA GLU A 111 1.36 -17.52 -0.85
C GLU A 111 0.50 -16.66 0.07
N ALA A 112 1.13 -15.92 0.97
CA ALA A 112 0.42 -15.02 1.89
C ALA A 112 -0.28 -13.88 1.12
N LEU A 113 0.42 -13.26 0.18
CA LEU A 113 -0.13 -12.19 -0.67
C LEU A 113 -1.29 -12.71 -1.53
N ALA A 114 -1.14 -13.89 -2.14
CA ALA A 114 -2.20 -14.49 -2.94
C ALA A 114 -3.49 -14.73 -2.14
N LYS A 115 -3.39 -15.08 -0.86
CA LYS A 115 -4.57 -15.27 0.02
C LYS A 115 -5.34 -13.97 0.22
N ILE A 116 -4.65 -12.85 0.49
CA ILE A 116 -5.32 -11.56 0.72
C ILE A 116 -5.80 -10.89 -0.57
N LEU A 117 -5.20 -11.22 -1.71
CA LEU A 117 -5.60 -10.75 -3.02
C LEU A 117 -6.59 -11.70 -3.73
N ALA A 118 -6.97 -12.82 -3.11
CA ALA A 118 -7.95 -13.75 -3.65
C ALA A 118 -9.27 -13.02 -4.00
N ASN A 119 -9.83 -13.35 -5.16
CA ASN A 119 -11.06 -12.73 -5.69
C ASN A 119 -10.97 -11.23 -6.01
N LYS A 120 -9.76 -10.66 -6.08
CA LYS A 120 -9.52 -9.30 -6.52
C LYS A 120 -8.97 -9.29 -7.94
N ASN A 121 -9.37 -8.29 -8.72
CA ASN A 121 -8.78 -8.08 -10.04
C ASN A 121 -7.41 -7.41 -9.88
N VAL A 122 -6.34 -8.19 -10.03
CA VAL A 122 -4.95 -7.72 -9.93
C VAL A 122 -4.32 -7.75 -11.31
N GLN A 123 -3.85 -6.60 -11.76
CA GLN A 123 -3.06 -6.48 -12.97
C GLN A 123 -1.59 -6.77 -12.64
N VAL A 124 -0.95 -7.59 -13.47
CA VAL A 124 0.46 -7.95 -13.32
C VAL A 124 1.22 -7.28 -14.46
N LEU A 125 2.08 -6.32 -14.14
CA LEU A 125 2.85 -5.56 -15.13
C LEU A 125 4.34 -5.59 -14.79
N PRO A 126 5.23 -5.44 -15.79
CA PRO A 126 6.65 -5.21 -15.55
C PRO A 126 6.87 -4.04 -14.60
N HIS A 127 7.82 -4.18 -13.66
CA HIS A 127 8.13 -3.19 -12.62
C HIS A 127 8.29 -1.78 -13.19
N GLU A 128 9.13 -1.62 -14.21
CA GLU A 128 9.41 -0.32 -14.82
C GLU A 128 8.14 0.35 -15.41
N GLN A 129 7.18 -0.43 -15.88
CA GLN A 129 5.92 0.13 -16.38
C GLN A 129 5.06 0.70 -15.24
N ILE A 130 5.08 0.06 -14.07
CA ILE A 130 4.34 0.56 -12.92
C ILE A 130 5.03 1.81 -12.35
N ILE A 131 6.35 1.78 -12.23
CA ILE A 131 7.14 2.92 -11.78
C ILE A 131 6.93 4.13 -12.68
N GLY A 132 6.95 3.96 -14.02
CA GLY A 132 6.65 5.04 -14.95
C GLY A 132 5.26 5.67 -14.75
N LYS A 133 4.24 4.87 -14.36
CA LYS A 133 2.92 5.39 -14.01
C LYS A 133 2.94 6.21 -12.70
N LEU A 134 3.73 5.79 -11.70
CA LEU A 134 3.89 6.52 -10.44
C LEU A 134 4.63 7.83 -10.65
N ASP A 135 5.69 7.84 -11.47
CA ASP A 135 6.46 9.03 -11.80
C ASP A 135 5.58 10.07 -12.49
N GLU A 136 4.74 9.65 -13.44
CA GLU A 136 3.76 10.55 -14.07
C GLU A 136 2.70 11.04 -13.07
N ALA A 137 2.14 10.14 -12.25
CA ALA A 137 1.15 10.51 -11.25
C ALA A 137 1.73 11.50 -10.23
N GLY A 138 2.94 11.25 -9.74
CA GLY A 138 3.61 12.07 -8.73
C GLY A 138 3.92 13.51 -9.15
N LYS A 139 3.85 13.84 -10.46
CA LYS A 139 3.98 15.21 -10.94
C LYS A 139 2.76 16.07 -10.62
N THR A 140 1.58 15.48 -10.55
CA THR A 140 0.30 16.21 -10.49
C THR A 140 -0.63 15.72 -9.37
N PHE A 141 -0.54 14.45 -9.03
CA PHE A 141 -1.42 13.78 -8.09
C PHE A 141 -0.66 13.25 -6.88
N LYS A 142 -1.38 13.00 -5.80
CA LYS A 142 -0.81 12.42 -4.58
C LYS A 142 -0.53 10.93 -4.79
N VAL A 143 0.67 10.51 -4.42
CA VAL A 143 1.11 9.12 -4.25
C VAL A 143 1.55 8.94 -2.80
N LEU A 144 0.82 8.15 -2.04
CA LEU A 144 1.20 7.78 -0.68
C LEU A 144 1.98 6.47 -0.70
N VAL A 145 3.27 6.53 -0.43
CA VAL A 145 4.15 5.36 -0.33
C VAL A 145 4.25 4.93 1.12
N ILE A 146 3.87 3.70 1.41
CA ILE A 146 3.99 3.07 2.74
C ILE A 146 5.12 2.04 2.67
N LYS A 147 6.26 2.40 3.24
CA LYS A 147 7.47 1.60 3.23
C LYS A 147 7.50 0.65 4.41
N THR A 148 7.76 -0.63 4.16
CA THR A 148 7.82 -1.69 5.17
C THR A 148 9.25 -2.17 5.40
N PRO A 149 9.56 -2.90 6.48
CA PRO A 149 10.88 -3.48 6.72
C PRO A 149 11.17 -4.73 5.87
N LEU A 150 10.29 -5.15 4.96
CA LEU A 150 10.49 -6.31 4.12
C LEU A 150 11.72 -6.16 3.23
N THR A 151 12.57 -7.20 3.13
CA THR A 151 13.79 -7.22 2.31
C THR A 151 13.71 -8.25 1.18
N LEU A 152 12.56 -8.35 0.53
CA LEU A 152 12.33 -9.20 -0.65
C LEU A 152 12.06 -8.33 -1.87
N PRO A 153 12.71 -8.59 -3.02
CA PRO A 153 12.56 -7.76 -4.22
C PRO A 153 11.24 -8.01 -4.96
N TYR A 154 10.77 -6.99 -5.68
CA TYR A 154 9.55 -7.04 -6.53
C TYR A 154 8.28 -7.45 -5.77
N THR A 155 8.18 -7.06 -4.51
CA THR A 155 7.05 -7.41 -3.63
C THR A 155 6.04 -6.29 -3.46
N SER A 156 6.23 -5.18 -4.13
CA SER A 156 5.35 -4.01 -4.03
C SER A 156 3.92 -4.31 -4.46
N VAL A 157 2.97 -3.68 -3.78
CA VAL A 157 1.55 -3.72 -4.14
C VAL A 157 1.07 -2.30 -4.36
N PHE A 158 0.48 -2.05 -5.52
CA PHE A 158 0.10 -0.73 -5.99
C PHE A 158 -1.41 -0.62 -6.07
N PHE A 159 -1.96 0.44 -5.52
CA PHE A 159 -3.39 0.75 -5.49
C PHE A 159 -3.62 2.06 -6.24
N GLN A 160 -3.97 1.99 -7.52
CA GLN A 160 -4.44 3.14 -8.26
C GLN A 160 -5.90 3.40 -7.89
N LEU A 161 -6.21 4.58 -7.41
CA LEU A 161 -7.55 4.91 -6.98
C LEU A 161 -8.40 5.40 -8.16
N GLU A 162 -9.59 4.83 -8.27
CA GLU A 162 -10.62 5.20 -9.23
C GLU A 162 -11.87 5.68 -8.49
N CYS A 163 -12.78 6.34 -9.19
CA CYS A 163 -14.05 6.77 -8.63
C CYS A 163 -14.88 5.56 -8.17
N GLY A 164 -15.28 5.53 -6.92
CA GLY A 164 -16.03 4.43 -6.32
C GLY A 164 -17.53 4.43 -6.63
N TYR A 165 -18.08 5.55 -7.12
CA TYR A 165 -19.52 5.75 -7.39
C TYR A 165 -19.84 6.09 -8.86
N TRP A 166 -18.84 6.06 -9.75
CA TRP A 166 -18.99 6.30 -11.17
C TRP A 166 -18.16 5.29 -11.95
N ASN A 167 -18.76 4.56 -12.86
CA ASN A 167 -18.10 3.50 -13.60
C ASN A 167 -18.02 3.80 -15.11
N ALA A 168 -17.29 2.97 -15.85
CA ALA A 168 -17.08 3.16 -17.28
C ALA A 168 -18.39 3.12 -18.10
N ALA A 169 -19.38 2.33 -17.69
CA ALA A 169 -20.66 2.26 -18.37
C ALA A 169 -21.43 3.57 -18.21
N SER A 170 -21.53 4.10 -16.99
CA SER A 170 -22.14 5.40 -16.71
C SER A 170 -21.45 6.55 -17.46
N GLU A 171 -20.12 6.51 -17.56
CA GLU A 171 -19.36 7.50 -18.35
C GLU A 171 -19.67 7.39 -19.84
N GLN A 172 -19.80 6.17 -20.37
CA GLN A 172 -20.15 5.96 -21.78
C GLN A 172 -21.55 6.47 -22.10
N GLU A 173 -22.53 6.21 -21.25
CA GLU A 173 -23.90 6.72 -21.40
C GLU A 173 -23.93 8.24 -21.37
N LEU A 174 -23.24 8.86 -20.41
CA LEU A 174 -23.11 10.32 -20.35
C LEU A 174 -22.50 10.91 -21.63
N ARG A 175 -21.43 10.31 -22.15
CA ARG A 175 -20.78 10.78 -23.38
C ARG A 175 -21.66 10.63 -24.60
N ALA A 176 -22.48 9.57 -24.68
CA ALA A 176 -23.47 9.41 -25.74
C ALA A 176 -24.52 10.51 -25.69
N ALA A 177 -25.14 10.75 -24.51
CA ALA A 177 -26.14 11.79 -24.32
C ALA A 177 -25.61 13.21 -24.67
N ILE A 178 -24.36 13.53 -24.32
CA ILE A 178 -23.72 14.82 -24.70
C ILE A 178 -23.59 14.96 -26.22
N LYS A 179 -23.29 13.86 -26.95
CA LYS A 179 -23.17 13.90 -28.43
C LYS A 179 -24.53 14.10 -29.10
N GLU A 180 -25.57 13.51 -28.56
CA GLU A 180 -26.94 13.63 -29.08
C GLU A 180 -27.57 15.00 -28.83
N SER A 181 -27.04 15.74 -27.85
CA SER A 181 -27.51 17.10 -27.51
C SER A 181 -26.91 18.23 -28.34
N LYS A 182 -25.96 17.93 -29.24
CA LYS A 182 -25.30 18.86 -30.16
C LYS A 182 -25.87 18.77 -31.55
#